data_40494abb5f5922a75e53ef8fecbdadf5
#
_entry.id   40494abb5f5922a75e53ef8fecbdadf5
#
_cell.length_a   1.000
_cell.length_b   1.000
_cell.length_c   1.000
_cell.angle_alpha   90.00
_cell.angle_beta   90.00
_cell.angle_gamma   90.00
#
_symmetry.space_group_name_H-M   'P 1'
#
loop_
_entity.id
_entity.type
_entity.pdbx_description
1 polymer ?
#
loop_
_entity_poly.entity_id
_entity_poly.type
_entity_poly.pdbx_seq_one_letter_code
_entity_poly.pdbx_strand_id
1 'polypeptide(L)'
;MSSLASKQGPRYRHTADSSEPYETIGVEKLTPIIGAEISGVDIGKLVSDEARSNRQMDEIHRALAENLVIFFRDQHITPQQHLAFGRKFGELHIHPAAPHEGDDPALMKIYADKDSPRANGEGWHSDVSCDLEPPMGSILYIRQCPPSGGDTLFANMYAAYEALSERMKSYLDGLTALHDGEQIYRGLYANYGVADPPAYPRAEHPVVRTHPVTGKKALYVNNGFTRHIIGIPRDESDAILNYLYKHAENPLFQCRFRWSENAIAFWDNRCAQHRALWDYWPHTRAGTRVTVKGERPV
;
A
#
# COMPACT_ATOMS: atom_id res chain seq x y z
N MET A 1 37.22 28.25 -13.85
CA MET A 1 35.85 27.76 -13.63
C MET A 1 35.95 26.33 -13.11
N SER A 2 35.96 26.18 -11.80
CA SER A 2 36.11 24.87 -11.12
C SER A 2 34.76 24.16 -11.11
N SER A 3 34.71 23.00 -11.73
CA SER A 3 33.55 22.08 -11.75
C SER A 3 33.30 21.58 -10.31
N LEU A 4 32.35 22.16 -9.63
CA LEU A 4 31.72 21.57 -8.44
C LEU A 4 30.76 20.45 -8.89
N ALA A 5 31.29 19.40 -9.49
CA ALA A 5 30.60 18.15 -9.57
C ALA A 5 30.56 17.56 -8.17
N SER A 6 29.52 17.89 -7.39
CA SER A 6 29.26 17.25 -6.12
C SER A 6 29.08 15.75 -6.37
N LYS A 7 29.97 14.95 -5.83
CA LYS A 7 29.80 13.49 -5.67
C LYS A 7 28.67 13.23 -4.67
N GLN A 8 27.44 13.69 -4.97
CA GLN A 8 26.26 13.30 -4.23
C GLN A 8 25.80 11.97 -4.83
N GLY A 9 26.03 10.91 -4.08
CA GLY A 9 25.31 9.66 -4.26
C GLY A 9 23.78 9.90 -4.19
N PRO A 10 22.95 8.88 -4.36
CA PRO A 10 21.49 9.03 -4.28
C PRO A 10 21.12 9.76 -2.98
N ARG A 11 20.16 10.67 -3.06
CA ARG A 11 19.73 11.54 -1.93
C ARG A 11 19.16 10.76 -0.74
N TYR A 12 18.86 9.48 -0.93
CA TYR A 12 18.45 8.56 0.13
C TYR A 12 19.48 7.42 0.21
N ARG A 13 19.74 6.97 1.42
CA ARG A 13 20.59 5.79 1.65
C ARG A 13 19.68 4.67 2.16
N HIS A 14 19.90 3.48 1.63
CA HIS A 14 19.31 2.28 2.19
C HIS A 14 19.78 2.15 3.66
N THR A 15 18.83 2.10 4.61
CA THR A 15 19.18 1.64 5.96
C THR A 15 19.53 0.17 5.87
N ALA A 16 20.67 -0.24 6.43
CA ALA A 16 21.04 -1.64 6.46
C ALA A 16 19.89 -2.49 7.00
N ASP A 17 19.63 -3.62 6.33
CA ASP A 17 18.71 -4.64 6.85
C ASP A 17 19.20 -5.13 8.22
N SER A 18 18.32 -5.81 8.96
CA SER A 18 18.74 -6.50 10.16
C SER A 18 19.87 -7.47 9.79
N SER A 19 20.89 -7.57 10.63
CA SER A 19 21.99 -8.52 10.40
C SER A 19 21.58 -9.98 10.64
N GLU A 20 20.36 -10.22 11.10
CA GLU A 20 19.83 -11.55 11.37
C GLU A 20 19.40 -12.24 10.07
N PRO A 21 19.90 -13.43 9.77
CA PRO A 21 19.46 -14.19 8.61
C PRO A 21 17.99 -14.61 8.76
N TYR A 22 17.32 -14.82 7.64
CA TYR A 22 16.05 -15.53 7.59
C TYR A 22 16.32 -17.02 7.61
N GLU A 23 15.63 -17.79 8.46
CA GLU A 23 15.89 -19.21 8.64
C GLU A 23 14.77 -20.09 8.06
N THR A 24 13.54 -19.58 8.02
CA THR A 24 12.35 -20.33 7.61
C THR A 24 11.78 -19.88 6.27
N ILE A 25 12.19 -18.71 5.79
CA ILE A 25 11.77 -18.15 4.50
C ILE A 25 12.99 -17.71 3.68
N GLY A 26 12.86 -17.72 2.35
CA GLY A 26 13.78 -17.02 1.46
C GLY A 26 13.24 -15.62 1.15
N VAL A 27 14.11 -14.62 1.15
CA VAL A 27 13.75 -13.22 0.85
C VAL A 27 14.62 -12.72 -0.30
N GLU A 28 14.02 -12.49 -1.47
CA GLU A 28 14.69 -11.95 -2.66
C GLU A 28 14.17 -10.54 -2.97
N LYS A 29 15.02 -9.53 -2.86
CA LYS A 29 14.64 -8.13 -3.08
C LYS A 29 14.40 -7.83 -4.57
N LEU A 30 13.29 -7.16 -4.88
CA LEU A 30 13.01 -6.63 -6.22
C LEU A 30 13.86 -5.38 -6.52
N THR A 31 14.00 -4.52 -5.51
CA THR A 31 14.83 -3.32 -5.57
C THR A 31 15.59 -3.14 -4.24
N PRO A 32 16.62 -2.30 -4.19
CA PRO A 32 17.35 -2.08 -2.94
C PRO A 32 16.52 -1.52 -1.79
N ILE A 33 15.38 -0.89 -2.05
CA ILE A 33 14.66 -0.07 -1.05
C ILE A 33 13.18 -0.45 -0.86
N ILE A 34 12.60 -1.25 -1.74
CA ILE A 34 11.19 -1.65 -1.66
C ILE A 34 10.95 -2.91 -2.47
N GLY A 35 10.14 -3.80 -1.89
CA GLY A 35 9.64 -5.01 -2.52
C GLY A 35 10.58 -6.19 -2.39
N ALA A 36 10.05 -7.32 -1.90
CA ALA A 36 10.75 -8.60 -1.88
C ALA A 36 9.80 -9.76 -2.20
N GLU A 37 10.28 -10.73 -2.99
CA GLU A 37 9.59 -12.01 -3.16
C GLU A 37 9.98 -12.95 -2.03
N ILE A 38 8.98 -13.62 -1.44
CA ILE A 38 9.12 -14.55 -0.33
C ILE A 38 8.93 -15.96 -0.83
N SER A 39 9.92 -16.80 -0.60
CA SER A 39 9.89 -18.22 -0.92
C SER A 39 9.90 -19.10 0.35
N GLY A 40 9.61 -20.38 0.20
CA GLY A 40 9.57 -21.33 1.33
C GLY A 40 8.28 -21.23 2.17
N VAL A 41 7.27 -20.45 1.75
CA VAL A 41 6.00 -20.28 2.44
C VAL A 41 4.86 -20.89 1.62
N ASP A 42 4.04 -21.70 2.27
CA ASP A 42 2.73 -22.15 1.82
C ASP A 42 1.71 -21.56 2.81
N ILE A 43 1.04 -20.48 2.39
CA ILE A 43 0.12 -19.74 3.27
C ILE A 43 -1.04 -20.63 3.72
N GLY A 44 -1.51 -21.55 2.88
CA GLY A 44 -2.57 -22.48 3.24
C GLY A 44 -2.20 -23.39 4.41
N LYS A 45 -0.94 -23.88 4.43
CA LYS A 45 -0.42 -24.67 5.56
C LYS A 45 -0.10 -23.80 6.76
N LEU A 46 0.47 -22.61 6.53
CA LEU A 46 0.84 -21.68 7.59
C LEU A 46 -0.34 -21.29 8.50
N VAL A 47 -1.53 -21.08 7.89
CA VAL A 47 -2.73 -20.71 8.67
C VAL A 47 -3.44 -21.89 9.28
N SER A 48 -3.12 -23.13 8.87
CA SER A 48 -3.76 -24.35 9.36
C SER A 48 -2.95 -25.07 10.46
N ASP A 49 -1.66 -24.73 10.65
CA ASP A 49 -0.74 -25.37 11.57
C ASP A 49 -0.17 -24.35 12.58
N GLU A 50 -0.74 -24.33 13.79
CA GLU A 50 -0.31 -23.40 14.84
C GLU A 50 1.14 -23.63 15.32
N ALA A 51 1.65 -24.85 15.25
CA ALA A 51 3.00 -25.18 15.76
C ALA A 51 4.12 -24.67 14.82
N ARG A 52 3.88 -24.66 13.51
CA ARG A 52 4.81 -24.10 12.51
C ARG A 52 4.74 -22.57 12.42
N SER A 53 3.64 -22.01 12.89
CA SER A 53 3.21 -20.66 12.62
C SER A 53 4.16 -19.59 13.20
N ASN A 54 4.66 -19.74 14.43
CA ASN A 54 5.22 -18.60 15.16
C ASN A 54 6.50 -18.03 14.52
N ARG A 55 7.55 -18.83 14.31
CA ARG A 55 8.81 -18.33 13.77
C ARG A 55 8.70 -17.85 12.33
N GLN A 56 7.99 -18.60 11.48
CA GLN A 56 7.78 -18.21 10.08
C GLN A 56 6.94 -16.94 9.99
N MET A 57 5.94 -16.76 10.85
CA MET A 57 5.17 -15.52 10.95
C MET A 57 6.02 -14.34 11.41
N ASP A 58 6.89 -14.53 12.41
CA ASP A 58 7.80 -13.47 12.90
C ASP A 58 8.73 -13.01 11.76
N GLU A 59 9.25 -13.95 10.97
CA GLU A 59 10.07 -13.63 9.79
C GLU A 59 9.27 -12.92 8.70
N ILE A 60 8.01 -13.28 8.46
CA ILE A 60 7.12 -12.58 7.52
C ILE A 60 6.82 -11.15 8.01
N HIS A 61 6.55 -10.95 9.30
CA HIS A 61 6.39 -9.61 9.88
C HIS A 61 7.65 -8.75 9.68
N ARG A 62 8.82 -9.33 9.95
CA ARG A 62 10.11 -8.67 9.73
C ARG A 62 10.33 -8.33 8.25
N ALA A 63 10.07 -9.28 7.36
CA ALA A 63 10.20 -9.07 5.91
C ALA A 63 9.31 -7.94 5.41
N LEU A 64 8.07 -7.84 5.91
CA LEU A 64 7.17 -6.73 5.59
C LEU A 64 7.73 -5.38 6.09
N ALA A 65 8.19 -5.33 7.34
CA ALA A 65 8.74 -4.11 7.95
C ALA A 65 10.03 -3.63 7.24
N GLU A 66 10.86 -4.55 6.77
CA GLU A 66 12.12 -4.24 6.08
C GLU A 66 11.90 -3.86 4.60
N ASN A 67 10.89 -4.46 3.92
CA ASN A 67 10.71 -4.32 2.48
C ASN A 67 9.43 -3.55 2.07
N LEU A 68 8.56 -3.15 3.00
CA LEU A 68 7.32 -2.37 2.82
C LEU A 68 6.24 -3.09 2.00
N VAL A 69 6.61 -3.93 1.06
CA VAL A 69 5.74 -4.83 0.33
C VAL A 69 6.45 -6.16 0.09
N ILE A 70 5.74 -7.25 0.33
CA ILE A 70 6.23 -8.62 0.12
C ILE A 70 5.28 -9.38 -0.80
N PHE A 71 5.84 -10.29 -1.58
CA PHE A 71 5.13 -11.04 -2.61
C PHE A 71 5.32 -12.52 -2.41
N PHE A 72 4.26 -13.29 -2.65
CA PHE A 72 4.27 -14.74 -2.60
C PHE A 72 3.75 -15.27 -3.93
N ARG A 73 4.49 -16.18 -4.58
CA ARG A 73 4.07 -16.85 -5.81
C ARG A 73 3.38 -18.18 -5.49
N ASP A 74 2.59 -18.67 -6.43
CA ASP A 74 2.02 -20.03 -6.44
C ASP A 74 1.24 -20.41 -5.15
N GLN A 75 0.47 -19.48 -4.62
CA GLN A 75 -0.32 -19.67 -3.41
C GLN A 75 -1.73 -20.15 -3.74
N HIS A 76 -2.00 -21.44 -3.52
CA HIS A 76 -3.32 -22.04 -3.74
C HIS A 76 -4.12 -22.02 -2.44
N ILE A 77 -4.76 -20.90 -2.13
CA ILE A 77 -5.51 -20.69 -0.89
C ILE A 77 -7.01 -20.53 -1.13
N THR A 78 -7.80 -20.98 -0.16
CA THR A 78 -9.25 -20.73 -0.12
C THR A 78 -9.55 -19.31 0.40
N PRO A 79 -10.77 -18.79 0.18
CA PRO A 79 -11.24 -17.54 0.79
C PRO A 79 -11.03 -17.51 2.31
N GLN A 80 -11.32 -18.62 3.00
CA GLN A 80 -11.17 -18.74 4.46
C GLN A 80 -9.69 -18.67 4.88
N GLN A 81 -8.79 -19.30 4.12
CA GLN A 81 -7.34 -19.21 4.36
C GLN A 81 -6.80 -17.80 4.10
N HIS A 82 -7.32 -17.09 3.09
CA HIS A 82 -6.97 -15.70 2.85
C HIS A 82 -7.37 -14.80 4.04
N LEU A 83 -8.61 -14.94 4.53
CA LEU A 83 -9.08 -14.25 5.74
C LEU A 83 -8.24 -14.63 6.98
N ALA A 84 -7.95 -15.93 7.16
CA ALA A 84 -7.16 -16.42 8.28
C ALA A 84 -5.73 -15.85 8.24
N PHE A 85 -5.12 -15.72 7.06
CA PHE A 85 -3.81 -15.09 6.91
C PHE A 85 -3.84 -13.63 7.32
N GLY A 86 -4.84 -12.86 6.87
CA GLY A 86 -5.02 -11.48 7.31
C GLY A 86 -5.16 -11.35 8.83
N ARG A 87 -5.91 -12.24 9.47
CA ARG A 87 -6.12 -12.25 10.93
C ARG A 87 -4.84 -12.53 11.75
N LYS A 88 -3.79 -13.09 11.13
CA LYS A 88 -2.48 -13.24 11.79
C LYS A 88 -1.77 -11.89 12.02
N PHE A 89 -2.20 -10.84 11.32
CA PHE A 89 -1.64 -9.48 11.44
C PHE A 89 -2.53 -8.53 12.26
N GLY A 90 -3.78 -8.92 12.54
CA GLY A 90 -4.70 -8.12 13.34
C GLY A 90 -6.16 -8.33 12.96
N GLU A 91 -7.01 -7.47 13.49
CA GLU A 91 -8.43 -7.42 13.13
C GLU A 91 -8.61 -6.97 11.68
N LEU A 92 -9.59 -7.55 10.97
CA LEU A 92 -9.83 -7.22 9.58
C LEU A 92 -10.67 -5.96 9.44
N HIS A 93 -10.30 -5.12 8.48
CA HIS A 93 -11.02 -3.93 8.08
C HIS A 93 -12.08 -4.28 7.03
N ILE A 94 -13.29 -3.74 7.19
CA ILE A 94 -14.36 -3.85 6.18
C ILE A 94 -14.36 -2.56 5.36
N HIS A 95 -14.14 -2.68 4.06
CA HIS A 95 -14.10 -1.51 3.18
C HIS A 95 -15.50 -0.89 3.05
N PRO A 96 -15.67 0.43 3.31
CA PRO A 96 -17.00 1.05 3.40
C PRO A 96 -17.76 1.12 2.07
N ALA A 97 -17.08 1.02 0.95
CA ALA A 97 -17.65 1.29 -0.38
C ALA A 97 -17.32 0.22 -1.43
N ALA A 98 -16.86 -0.96 -1.04
CA ALA A 98 -16.49 -1.99 -2.01
C ALA A 98 -17.32 -3.27 -1.87
N PRO A 99 -17.61 -3.98 -2.97
CA PRO A 99 -18.27 -5.27 -2.93
C PRO A 99 -17.36 -6.31 -2.28
N HIS A 100 -17.96 -7.25 -1.56
CA HIS A 100 -17.27 -8.40 -0.99
C HIS A 100 -17.55 -9.67 -1.79
N GLU A 101 -16.73 -10.69 -1.60
CA GLU A 101 -16.89 -12.02 -2.17
C GLU A 101 -17.34 -13.01 -1.09
N GLY A 102 -18.46 -13.71 -1.33
CA GLY A 102 -19.05 -14.63 -0.35
C GLY A 102 -19.71 -13.93 0.84
N ASP A 103 -19.75 -14.62 1.98
CA ASP A 103 -20.51 -14.19 3.16
C ASP A 103 -19.70 -13.28 4.12
N ASP A 104 -18.35 -13.24 3.99
CA ASP A 104 -17.52 -12.42 4.88
C ASP A 104 -17.24 -11.05 4.23
N PRO A 105 -17.74 -9.95 4.79
CA PRO A 105 -17.58 -8.61 4.22
C PRO A 105 -16.12 -8.10 4.25
N ALA A 106 -15.22 -8.74 4.99
CA ALA A 106 -13.80 -8.41 4.98
C ALA A 106 -13.06 -8.96 3.76
N LEU A 107 -13.69 -9.85 2.96
CA LEU A 107 -13.13 -10.36 1.72
C LEU A 107 -13.60 -9.52 0.53
N MET A 108 -12.89 -8.44 0.25
CA MET A 108 -13.22 -7.53 -0.84
C MET A 108 -12.99 -8.19 -2.21
N LYS A 109 -13.98 -8.09 -3.12
CA LYS A 109 -13.85 -8.54 -4.50
C LYS A 109 -13.03 -7.54 -5.31
N ILE A 110 -12.02 -8.02 -6.02
CA ILE A 110 -11.25 -7.26 -7.01
C ILE A 110 -11.55 -7.84 -8.39
N TYR A 111 -12.13 -7.01 -9.27
CA TYR A 111 -12.53 -7.46 -10.59
C TYR A 111 -12.51 -6.32 -11.61
N ALA A 112 -11.94 -6.58 -12.77
CA ALA A 112 -12.07 -5.74 -13.95
C ALA A 112 -12.01 -6.62 -15.22
N ASP A 113 -12.79 -6.25 -16.23
CA ASP A 113 -12.90 -6.92 -17.51
C ASP A 113 -13.17 -5.92 -18.65
N LYS A 114 -13.55 -6.43 -19.84
CA LYS A 114 -13.85 -5.60 -21.02
C LYS A 114 -15.02 -4.62 -20.84
N ASP A 115 -15.94 -4.90 -19.93
CA ASP A 115 -17.14 -4.08 -19.66
C ASP A 115 -16.93 -3.12 -18.47
N SER A 116 -15.79 -3.22 -17.79
CA SER A 116 -15.43 -2.34 -16.67
C SER A 116 -14.98 -0.97 -17.19
N PRO A 117 -15.51 0.15 -16.65
CA PRO A 117 -15.15 1.49 -17.12
C PRO A 117 -13.73 1.91 -16.71
N ARG A 118 -13.18 1.27 -15.67
CA ARG A 118 -11.82 1.47 -15.13
C ARG A 118 -11.44 0.34 -14.17
N ALA A 119 -10.16 0.17 -13.90
CA ALA A 119 -9.70 -0.63 -12.78
C ALA A 119 -9.72 0.18 -11.47
N ASN A 120 -10.01 -0.47 -10.35
CA ASN A 120 -9.87 0.16 -9.05
C ASN A 120 -8.40 0.38 -8.72
N GLY A 121 -8.06 1.58 -8.19
CA GLY A 121 -6.71 1.87 -7.73
C GLY A 121 -5.75 2.42 -8.79
N GLU A 122 -6.25 3.01 -9.91
CA GLU A 122 -5.40 3.60 -10.95
C GLU A 122 -4.61 4.84 -10.52
N GLY A 123 -5.04 5.54 -9.45
CA GLY A 123 -4.30 6.68 -8.87
C GLY A 123 -3.33 6.21 -7.77
N TRP A 124 -2.26 6.96 -7.53
CA TRP A 124 -1.39 6.76 -6.38
C TRP A 124 -2.13 7.02 -5.08
N HIS A 125 -2.15 6.04 -4.17
CA HIS A 125 -2.84 6.14 -2.88
C HIS A 125 -2.26 5.19 -1.84
N SER A 126 -2.54 5.49 -0.58
CA SER A 126 -2.55 4.55 0.53
C SER A 126 -4.00 4.18 0.80
N ASP A 127 -4.32 2.90 0.99
CA ASP A 127 -5.70 2.44 1.14
C ASP A 127 -6.41 3.14 2.29
N VAL A 128 -7.62 3.62 1.99
CA VAL A 128 -8.60 4.15 2.97
C VAL A 128 -7.99 5.17 3.94
N SER A 129 -7.01 5.97 3.48
CA SER A 129 -6.36 6.98 4.33
C SER A 129 -7.30 8.11 4.77
N CYS A 130 -8.56 8.10 4.35
CA CYS A 130 -9.62 8.98 4.81
C CYS A 130 -10.28 8.51 6.13
N ASP A 131 -10.01 7.30 6.60
CA ASP A 131 -10.49 6.82 7.89
C ASP A 131 -9.66 7.41 9.04
N LEU A 132 -10.28 7.52 10.23
CA LEU A 132 -9.58 7.99 11.44
C LEU A 132 -8.45 7.04 11.85
N GLU A 133 -8.65 5.74 11.66
CA GLU A 133 -7.71 4.66 11.87
C GLU A 133 -7.50 3.90 10.55
N PRO A 134 -6.67 4.44 9.64
CA PRO A 134 -6.46 3.81 8.34
C PRO A 134 -5.86 2.41 8.45
N PRO A 135 -6.14 1.51 7.51
CA PRO A 135 -5.61 0.16 7.53
C PRO A 135 -4.06 0.13 7.60
N MET A 136 -3.53 -0.77 8.44
CA MET A 136 -2.07 -0.99 8.51
C MET A 136 -1.53 -1.59 7.23
N GLY A 137 -2.27 -2.52 6.61
CA GLY A 137 -1.81 -3.19 5.41
C GLY A 137 -2.92 -3.91 4.65
N SER A 138 -2.63 -4.24 3.40
CA SER A 138 -3.58 -4.91 2.50
C SER A 138 -2.92 -6.10 1.83
N ILE A 139 -3.66 -7.21 1.75
CA ILE A 139 -3.25 -8.49 1.20
C ILE A 139 -4.12 -8.76 -0.03
N LEU A 140 -3.53 -8.65 -1.22
CA LEU A 140 -4.20 -8.85 -2.49
C LEU A 140 -3.79 -10.19 -3.09
N TYR A 141 -4.76 -11.05 -3.33
CA TYR A 141 -4.59 -12.35 -3.99
C TYR A 141 -5.21 -12.30 -5.38
N ILE A 142 -4.43 -12.51 -6.44
CA ILE A 142 -4.90 -12.52 -7.82
C ILE A 142 -5.00 -13.96 -8.32
N ARG A 143 -6.22 -14.35 -8.71
CA ARG A 143 -6.54 -15.70 -9.22
C ARG A 143 -6.55 -15.77 -10.73
N GLN A 144 -6.84 -14.65 -11.41
CA GLN A 144 -6.85 -14.54 -12.86
C GLN A 144 -6.08 -13.30 -13.28
N CYS A 145 -5.08 -13.51 -14.13
CA CYS A 145 -4.25 -12.44 -14.69
C CYS A 145 -4.50 -12.28 -16.18
N PRO A 146 -4.38 -11.07 -16.72
CA PRO A 146 -4.26 -10.87 -18.16
C PRO A 146 -2.94 -11.49 -18.67
N PRO A 147 -2.83 -11.82 -19.97
CA PRO A 147 -1.59 -12.37 -20.55
C PRO A 147 -0.42 -11.40 -20.49
N SER A 148 -0.72 -10.09 -20.41
CA SER A 148 0.26 -9.00 -20.22
C SER A 148 -0.43 -7.80 -19.59
N GLY A 149 0.33 -6.93 -18.92
CA GLY A 149 -0.19 -5.77 -18.19
C GLY A 149 -0.83 -6.13 -16.85
N GLY A 150 -1.56 -5.19 -16.27
CA GLY A 150 -2.22 -5.33 -14.98
C GLY A 150 -1.27 -5.34 -13.79
N ASP A 151 -0.04 -4.88 -13.97
CA ASP A 151 0.96 -4.79 -12.91
C ASP A 151 0.53 -3.78 -11.83
N THR A 152 1.17 -3.88 -10.68
CA THR A 152 1.01 -2.89 -9.61
C THR A 152 2.35 -2.23 -9.31
N LEU A 153 2.33 -0.91 -9.21
CA LEU A 153 3.45 -0.10 -8.75
C LEU A 153 3.32 0.14 -7.25
N PHE A 154 4.44 0.07 -6.53
CA PHE A 154 4.53 0.41 -5.11
C PHE A 154 5.64 1.44 -4.91
N ALA A 155 5.41 2.42 -4.03
CA ALA A 155 6.36 3.50 -3.77
C ALA A 155 6.68 3.61 -2.28
N ASN A 156 7.98 3.73 -1.96
CA ASN A 156 8.52 3.82 -0.61
C ASN A 156 8.41 5.26 -0.08
N MET A 157 7.52 5.48 0.88
CA MET A 157 7.28 6.80 1.46
C MET A 157 8.33 7.22 2.49
N TYR A 158 9.12 6.28 3.03
CA TYR A 158 10.33 6.63 3.80
C TYR A 158 11.37 7.27 2.87
N ALA A 159 11.65 6.63 1.73
CA ALA A 159 12.61 7.17 0.75
C ALA A 159 12.12 8.52 0.17
N ALA A 160 10.82 8.66 -0.06
CA ALA A 160 10.25 9.93 -0.49
C ALA A 160 10.45 11.03 0.56
N TYR A 161 10.24 10.75 1.85
CA TYR A 161 10.52 11.70 2.93
C TYR A 161 12.02 12.02 3.04
N GLU A 162 12.87 10.98 3.06
CA GLU A 162 14.32 11.17 3.23
C GLU A 162 14.97 11.98 2.09
N ALA A 163 14.43 11.88 0.87
CA ALA A 163 14.92 12.62 -0.28
C ALA A 163 14.51 14.09 -0.32
N LEU A 164 13.61 14.54 0.56
CA LEU A 164 13.29 15.96 0.73
C LEU A 164 14.50 16.73 1.29
N SER A 165 14.60 18.02 0.94
CA SER A 165 15.59 18.89 1.59
C SER A 165 15.26 19.08 3.06
N GLU A 166 16.27 19.34 3.89
CA GLU A 166 16.06 19.62 5.32
C GLU A 166 15.11 20.81 5.55
N ARG A 167 15.13 21.80 4.67
CA ARG A 167 14.19 22.92 4.72
C ARG A 167 12.74 22.46 4.48
N MET A 168 12.52 21.55 3.52
CA MET A 168 11.18 21.02 3.27
C MET A 168 10.75 20.13 4.43
N LYS A 169 11.60 19.25 4.95
CA LYS A 169 11.32 18.44 6.13
C LYS A 169 10.91 19.32 7.33
N SER A 170 11.68 20.39 7.61
CA SER A 170 11.36 21.34 8.67
C SER A 170 10.05 22.09 8.42
N TYR A 171 9.73 22.43 7.17
CA TYR A 171 8.46 23.08 6.83
C TYR A 171 7.26 22.15 7.05
N LEU A 172 7.39 20.87 6.71
CA LEU A 172 6.31 19.88 6.83
C LEU A 172 6.10 19.36 8.26
N ASP A 173 7.08 19.57 9.15
CA ASP A 173 7.03 19.06 10.51
C ASP A 173 5.86 19.68 11.29
N GLY A 174 5.02 18.82 11.87
CA GLY A 174 3.82 19.24 12.61
C GLY A 174 2.64 19.68 11.74
N LEU A 175 2.76 19.74 10.41
CA LEU A 175 1.62 20.01 9.53
C LEU A 175 0.70 18.81 9.44
N THR A 176 -0.61 19.09 9.39
CA THR A 176 -1.65 18.09 9.14
C THR A 176 -2.39 18.38 7.84
N ALA A 177 -3.02 17.36 7.27
CA ALA A 177 -3.80 17.46 6.05
C ALA A 177 -5.13 16.74 6.19
N LEU A 178 -6.17 17.29 5.55
CA LEU A 178 -7.47 16.63 5.43
C LEU A 178 -7.41 15.53 4.37
N HIS A 179 -7.75 14.31 4.76
CA HIS A 179 -8.01 13.18 3.89
C HIS A 179 -9.52 12.97 3.79
N ASP A 180 -10.04 12.81 2.56
CA ASP A 180 -11.47 12.76 2.27
C ASP A 180 -11.78 11.70 1.23
N GLY A 181 -12.69 10.78 1.57
CA GLY A 181 -13.14 9.68 0.72
C GLY A 181 -14.10 10.09 -0.39
N GLU A 182 -14.73 11.26 -0.32
CA GLU A 182 -15.83 11.66 -1.20
C GLU A 182 -15.50 11.50 -2.70
N GLN A 183 -14.32 11.98 -3.13
CA GLN A 183 -13.96 11.96 -4.55
C GLN A 183 -13.89 10.54 -5.13
N ILE A 184 -13.44 9.58 -4.34
CA ILE A 184 -13.31 8.18 -4.75
C ILE A 184 -14.64 7.44 -4.55
N TYR A 185 -15.25 7.56 -3.39
CA TYR A 185 -16.41 6.76 -3.01
C TYR A 185 -17.70 7.18 -3.67
N ARG A 186 -17.86 8.47 -4.02
CA ARG A 186 -19.03 8.95 -4.79
C ARG A 186 -19.20 8.14 -6.07
N GLY A 187 -18.12 7.92 -6.83
CA GLY A 187 -18.16 7.11 -8.05
C GLY A 187 -18.40 5.62 -7.79
N LEU A 188 -17.84 5.08 -6.71
CA LEU A 188 -18.05 3.68 -6.32
C LEU A 188 -19.50 3.43 -5.91
N TYR A 189 -20.07 4.26 -5.04
CA TYR A 189 -21.47 4.15 -4.63
C TYR A 189 -22.43 4.24 -5.82
N ALA A 190 -22.19 5.14 -6.75
CA ALA A 190 -22.98 5.25 -7.97
C ALA A 190 -22.89 3.97 -8.83
N ASN A 191 -21.71 3.41 -9.00
CA ASN A 191 -21.49 2.19 -9.78
C ASN A 191 -22.13 0.96 -9.14
N TYR A 192 -22.26 0.93 -7.82
CA TYR A 192 -22.92 -0.18 -7.09
C TYR A 192 -24.41 0.06 -6.82
N GLY A 193 -24.99 1.15 -7.35
CA GLY A 193 -26.42 1.46 -7.21
C GLY A 193 -26.85 1.77 -5.78
N VAL A 194 -25.95 2.29 -4.94
CA VAL A 194 -26.27 2.71 -3.57
C VAL A 194 -27.10 4.00 -3.64
N ALA A 195 -28.40 3.87 -3.42
CA ALA A 195 -29.37 5.00 -3.57
C ALA A 195 -29.18 6.07 -2.47
N ASP A 196 -28.81 5.68 -1.27
CA ASP A 196 -28.59 6.56 -0.12
C ASP A 196 -27.22 6.25 0.51
N PRO A 197 -26.13 6.80 -0.06
CA PRO A 197 -24.79 6.51 0.42
C PRO A 197 -24.56 7.10 1.82
N PRO A 198 -23.83 6.39 2.70
CA PRO A 198 -23.45 6.95 3.99
C PRO A 198 -22.55 8.17 3.80
N ALA A 199 -22.41 8.97 4.87
CA ALA A 199 -21.46 10.08 4.87
C ALA A 199 -20.05 9.57 4.51
N TYR A 200 -19.36 10.33 3.64
CA TYR A 200 -17.99 9.97 3.25
C TYR A 200 -17.04 10.12 4.44
N PRO A 201 -16.19 9.11 4.70
CA PRO A 201 -15.22 9.22 5.77
C PRO A 201 -14.21 10.34 5.47
N ARG A 202 -13.89 11.09 6.54
CA ARG A 202 -12.93 12.20 6.53
C ARG A 202 -12.10 12.17 7.80
N ALA A 203 -10.80 12.35 7.66
CA ALA A 203 -9.91 12.43 8.80
C ALA A 203 -8.78 13.42 8.55
N GLU A 204 -8.29 14.01 9.63
CA GLU A 204 -7.09 14.84 9.63
C GLU A 204 -5.91 13.98 10.09
N HIS A 205 -4.84 13.95 9.27
CA HIS A 205 -3.63 13.18 9.52
C HIS A 205 -2.37 14.03 9.35
N PRO A 206 -1.27 13.66 10.00
CA PRO A 206 0.01 14.35 9.78
C PRO A 206 0.44 14.21 8.31
N VAL A 207 1.02 15.26 7.76
CA VAL A 207 1.66 15.23 6.42
C VAL A 207 2.85 14.26 6.40
N VAL A 208 3.54 14.16 7.53
CA VAL A 208 4.64 13.22 7.78
C VAL A 208 4.29 12.41 9.03
N ARG A 209 4.01 11.12 8.87
CA ARG A 209 3.73 10.23 10.00
C ARG A 209 4.98 9.51 10.49
N THR A 210 4.98 9.11 11.75
CA THR A 210 5.94 8.16 12.31
C THR A 210 5.38 6.74 12.23
N HIS A 211 6.14 5.81 11.69
CA HIS A 211 5.71 4.41 11.61
C HIS A 211 5.82 3.74 12.99
N PRO A 212 4.75 3.10 13.52
CA PRO A 212 4.70 2.65 14.91
C PRO A 212 5.67 1.50 15.24
N VAL A 213 6.05 0.70 14.24
CA VAL A 213 6.96 -0.45 14.44
C VAL A 213 8.41 -0.06 14.19
N THR A 214 8.69 0.69 13.13
CA THR A 214 10.08 1.01 12.71
C THR A 214 10.59 2.33 13.27
N GLY A 215 9.71 3.21 13.75
CA GLY A 215 10.06 4.58 14.19
C GLY A 215 10.47 5.52 13.04
N LYS A 216 10.47 5.05 11.79
CA LYS A 216 10.87 5.86 10.63
C LYS A 216 9.77 6.84 10.24
N LYS A 217 10.15 8.03 9.78
CA LYS A 217 9.23 9.02 9.22
C LYS A 217 8.91 8.70 7.76
N ALA A 218 7.61 8.76 7.41
CA ALA A 218 7.09 8.53 6.07
C ALA A 218 6.25 9.72 5.61
N LEU A 219 6.38 10.10 4.34
CA LEU A 219 5.47 11.05 3.71
C LEU A 219 4.07 10.41 3.60
N TYR A 220 3.03 11.05 4.19
CA TYR A 220 1.72 10.41 4.31
C TYR A 220 0.60 11.13 3.54
N VAL A 221 0.92 11.99 2.60
CA VAL A 221 -0.04 12.60 1.68
C VAL A 221 -0.11 11.82 0.37
N ASN A 222 -1.30 11.67 -0.20
CA ASN A 222 -1.53 10.99 -1.46
C ASN A 222 -2.62 11.66 -2.29
N ASN A 223 -2.51 11.56 -3.61
CA ASN A 223 -3.44 12.20 -4.53
C ASN A 223 -4.87 11.61 -4.47
N GLY A 224 -5.01 10.35 -4.02
CA GLY A 224 -6.31 9.68 -3.89
C GLY A 224 -7.20 10.35 -2.87
N PHE A 225 -6.70 10.61 -1.68
CA PHE A 225 -7.51 11.05 -0.53
C PHE A 225 -7.16 12.41 0.04
N THR A 226 -5.90 12.88 -0.03
CA THR A 226 -5.50 14.15 0.58
C THR A 226 -6.06 15.33 -0.21
N ARG A 227 -6.68 16.30 0.48
CA ARG A 227 -7.39 17.43 -0.14
C ARG A 227 -6.72 18.76 0.09
N HIS A 228 -6.28 19.05 1.30
CA HIS A 228 -5.53 20.27 1.61
C HIS A 228 -4.77 20.14 2.93
N ILE A 229 -3.72 20.91 3.08
CA ILE A 229 -2.96 21.06 4.32
C ILE A 229 -3.70 22.05 5.20
N ILE A 230 -3.93 21.69 6.46
CA ILE A 230 -4.68 22.51 7.42
C ILE A 230 -3.83 23.72 7.86
N GLY A 231 -4.48 24.86 8.03
CA GLY A 231 -3.86 26.07 8.60
C GLY A 231 -3.05 26.94 7.64
N ILE A 232 -3.02 26.60 6.35
CA ILE A 232 -2.38 27.43 5.31
C ILE A 232 -3.37 27.78 4.20
N PRO A 233 -3.16 28.86 3.41
CA PRO A 233 -4.01 29.22 2.27
C PRO A 233 -4.13 28.10 1.24
N ARG A 234 -5.27 28.03 0.56
CA ARG A 234 -5.58 26.92 -0.35
C ARG A 234 -4.58 26.78 -1.49
N ASP A 235 -4.18 27.87 -2.11
CA ASP A 235 -3.22 27.93 -3.22
C ASP A 235 -1.80 27.51 -2.78
N GLU A 236 -1.36 27.86 -1.57
CA GLU A 236 -0.13 27.34 -1.00
C GLU A 236 -0.21 25.82 -0.78
N SER A 237 -1.30 25.36 -0.16
CA SER A 237 -1.55 23.94 0.05
C SER A 237 -1.51 23.17 -1.26
N ASP A 238 -2.21 23.63 -2.28
CA ASP A 238 -2.28 22.97 -3.58
C ASP A 238 -0.90 22.92 -4.26
N ALA A 239 -0.11 23.98 -4.17
CA ALA A 239 1.26 24.01 -4.71
C ALA A 239 2.18 22.99 -4.01
N ILE A 240 2.12 22.93 -2.67
CA ILE A 240 2.92 22.01 -1.86
C ILE A 240 2.49 20.56 -2.10
N LEU A 241 1.18 20.26 -2.05
CA LEU A 241 0.68 18.90 -2.28
C LEU A 241 1.01 18.40 -3.69
N ASN A 242 0.85 19.24 -4.72
CA ASN A 242 1.23 18.88 -6.09
C ASN A 242 2.73 18.57 -6.22
N TYR A 243 3.59 19.32 -5.53
CA TYR A 243 5.02 19.01 -5.46
C TYR A 243 5.26 17.66 -4.79
N LEU A 244 4.63 17.41 -3.62
CA LEU A 244 4.82 16.18 -2.86
C LEU A 244 4.30 14.95 -3.59
N TYR A 245 3.15 15.04 -4.29
CA TYR A 245 2.64 13.94 -5.11
C TYR A 245 3.61 13.58 -6.23
N LYS A 246 4.08 14.58 -6.97
CA LYS A 246 5.06 14.39 -8.04
C LYS A 246 6.40 13.85 -7.54
N HIS A 247 6.81 14.28 -6.35
CA HIS A 247 8.02 13.80 -5.69
C HIS A 247 7.88 12.33 -5.28
N ALA A 248 6.74 11.92 -4.71
CA ALA A 248 6.47 10.53 -4.33
C ALA A 248 6.41 9.58 -5.55
N GLU A 249 6.03 10.08 -6.72
CA GLU A 249 6.00 9.34 -7.99
C GLU A 249 7.38 9.15 -8.65
N ASN A 250 8.48 9.51 -7.98
CA ASN A 250 9.82 9.31 -8.54
C ASN A 250 10.11 7.81 -8.73
N PRO A 251 10.48 7.36 -9.94
CA PRO A 251 10.77 5.95 -10.21
C PRO A 251 11.84 5.33 -9.30
N LEU A 252 12.74 6.15 -8.75
CA LEU A 252 13.77 5.68 -7.81
C LEU A 252 13.21 5.21 -6.47
N PHE A 253 11.97 5.54 -6.15
CA PHE A 253 11.30 5.10 -4.91
C PHE A 253 10.40 3.88 -5.14
N GLN A 254 10.31 3.38 -6.38
CA GLN A 254 9.29 2.43 -6.77
C GLN A 254 9.86 1.03 -7.03
N CYS A 255 9.00 0.03 -6.83
CA CYS A 255 9.09 -1.25 -7.51
C CYS A 255 7.82 -1.49 -8.33
N ARG A 256 7.96 -2.32 -9.39
CA ARG A 256 6.87 -2.78 -10.22
C ARG A 256 6.73 -4.28 -10.07
N PHE A 257 5.55 -4.73 -9.67
CA PHE A 257 5.26 -6.15 -9.53
C PHE A 257 4.42 -6.64 -10.70
N ARG A 258 4.99 -7.57 -11.46
CA ARG A 258 4.28 -8.31 -12.49
C ARG A 258 3.58 -9.50 -11.85
N TRP A 259 2.26 -9.52 -11.95
CA TRP A 259 1.43 -10.58 -11.40
C TRP A 259 1.57 -11.90 -12.18
N SER A 260 1.44 -12.99 -11.46
CA SER A 260 1.09 -14.32 -11.98
C SER A 260 -0.20 -14.79 -11.30
N GLU A 261 -0.89 -15.76 -11.89
CA GLU A 261 -2.02 -16.40 -11.21
C GLU A 261 -1.55 -17.01 -9.89
N ASN A 262 -2.41 -16.94 -8.88
CA ASN A 262 -2.14 -17.38 -7.52
C ASN A 262 -0.98 -16.64 -6.81
N ALA A 263 -0.65 -15.44 -7.27
CA ALA A 263 0.25 -14.57 -6.54
C ALA A 263 -0.47 -13.74 -5.49
N ILE A 264 0.22 -13.48 -4.38
CA ILE A 264 -0.21 -12.59 -3.30
C ILE A 264 0.79 -11.45 -3.18
N ALA A 265 0.29 -10.22 -3.01
CA ALA A 265 1.05 -9.07 -2.54
C ALA A 265 0.50 -8.62 -1.19
N PHE A 266 1.39 -8.37 -0.24
CA PHE A 266 1.08 -7.77 1.03
C PHE A 266 1.91 -6.52 1.23
N TRP A 267 1.26 -5.36 1.34
CA TRP A 267 1.94 -4.08 1.53
C TRP A 267 1.50 -3.38 2.81
N ASP A 268 2.43 -2.61 3.37
CA ASP A 268 2.21 -1.79 4.54
C ASP A 268 1.74 -0.39 4.13
N ASN A 269 0.45 -0.10 4.33
CA ASN A 269 -0.18 1.18 3.98
C ASN A 269 0.36 2.37 4.79
N ARG A 270 1.06 2.10 5.88
CA ARG A 270 1.62 3.12 6.77
C ARG A 270 2.86 3.79 6.17
N CYS A 271 3.52 3.13 5.23
CA CYS A 271 4.77 3.59 4.63
C CYS A 271 4.92 3.32 3.13
N ALA A 272 3.92 2.73 2.49
CA ALA A 272 3.88 2.53 1.05
C ALA A 272 2.62 3.13 0.43
N GLN A 273 2.75 3.69 -0.77
CA GLN A 273 1.66 3.96 -1.69
C GLN A 273 1.69 2.96 -2.83
N HIS A 274 0.54 2.76 -3.47
CA HIS A 274 0.48 1.86 -4.62
C HIS A 274 -0.44 2.42 -5.71
N ARG A 275 -0.28 1.85 -6.91
CA ARG A 275 -1.05 2.19 -8.10
C ARG A 275 -1.22 0.97 -8.97
N ALA A 276 -2.48 0.58 -9.29
CA ALA A 276 -2.79 -0.45 -10.27
C ALA A 276 -2.69 0.13 -11.69
N LEU A 277 -2.14 -0.64 -12.63
CA LEU A 277 -2.11 -0.26 -14.04
C LEU A 277 -3.32 -0.84 -14.76
N TRP A 278 -4.04 0.03 -15.51
CA TRP A 278 -5.17 -0.34 -16.38
C TRP A 278 -4.72 -0.37 -17.84
N ASP A 279 -3.80 -1.28 -18.16
CA ASP A 279 -3.15 -1.41 -19.46
C ASP A 279 -3.41 -2.78 -20.13
N TYR A 280 -4.42 -3.52 -19.66
CA TYR A 280 -4.71 -4.90 -20.07
C TYR A 280 -6.09 -5.10 -20.74
N TRP A 281 -6.81 -4.02 -21.03
CA TRP A 281 -8.08 -4.14 -21.75
C TRP A 281 -7.88 -4.89 -23.10
N PRO A 282 -8.75 -5.83 -23.51
CA PRO A 282 -10.05 -6.21 -22.93
C PRO A 282 -10.00 -7.42 -21.97
N HIS A 283 -8.84 -7.77 -21.46
CA HIS A 283 -8.65 -8.96 -20.63
C HIS A 283 -9.17 -8.79 -19.21
N THR A 284 -9.50 -9.92 -18.57
CA THR A 284 -9.98 -9.97 -17.20
C THR A 284 -8.83 -10.05 -16.21
N ARG A 285 -8.93 -9.28 -15.12
CA ARG A 285 -8.11 -9.40 -13.93
C ARG A 285 -9.03 -9.59 -12.72
N ALA A 286 -8.87 -10.69 -11.97
CA ALA A 286 -9.77 -11.05 -10.89
C ALA A 286 -9.02 -11.61 -9.68
N GLY A 287 -9.52 -11.27 -8.50
CA GLY A 287 -8.96 -11.72 -7.23
C GLY A 287 -9.76 -11.22 -6.03
N THR A 288 -9.14 -11.33 -4.86
CA THR A 288 -9.72 -10.88 -3.59
C THR A 288 -8.69 -10.12 -2.78
N ARG A 289 -9.14 -9.17 -1.98
CA ARG A 289 -8.29 -8.41 -1.06
C ARG A 289 -8.84 -8.52 0.37
N VAL A 290 -7.93 -8.76 1.29
CA VAL A 290 -8.16 -8.66 2.73
C VAL A 290 -7.34 -7.49 3.24
N THR A 291 -7.93 -6.69 4.13
CA THR A 291 -7.29 -5.49 4.66
C THR A 291 -7.26 -5.59 6.18
N VAL A 292 -6.13 -5.27 6.79
CA VAL A 292 -5.92 -5.35 8.24
C VAL A 292 -6.10 -3.95 8.84
N LYS A 293 -6.87 -3.83 9.93
CA LYS A 293 -7.02 -2.57 10.66
C LYS A 293 -5.67 -2.01 11.10
N GLY A 294 -5.59 -0.71 11.17
CA GLY A 294 -4.43 0.01 11.64
C GLY A 294 -4.75 0.87 12.85
N GLU A 295 -3.89 1.83 13.07
CA GLU A 295 -3.97 2.81 14.14
C GLU A 295 -4.03 4.23 13.60
N ARG A 296 -4.45 5.17 14.45
CA ARG A 296 -4.42 6.59 14.09
C ARG A 296 -2.97 7.04 13.81
N PRO A 297 -2.72 7.66 12.64
CA PRO A 297 -1.39 8.19 12.30
C PRO A 297 -0.93 9.30 13.26
N VAL A 298 0.35 9.26 13.65
CA VAL A 298 1.00 10.25 14.52
C VAL A 298 2.32 10.72 13.92
#